data_d9ebbca1ef6a5ffc2ade7b5ffeefc2f9
#
_entry.id   d9ebbca1ef6a5ffc2ade7b5ffeefc2f9
#
_cell.length_a   1.000
_cell.length_b   1.000
_cell.length_c   1.000
_cell.angle_alpha   90.00
_cell.angle_beta   90.00
_cell.angle_gamma   90.00
#
_symmetry.space_group_name_H-M   'P 1'
#
loop_
_entity.id
_entity.type
_entity.pdbx_description
1 polymer ?
#
loop_
_entity_poly.entity_id
_entity_poly.type
_entity_poly.pdbx_seq_one_letter_code
_entity_poly.pdbx_strand_id
1 'polypeptide(L)'
;MDNSEVIIRFKGLSFTYHDNQSHRPVLDDLNLQISRGERVGLIGDNGSGKTTLFHLLMGLLRPTAGAIEVFGEERQKEKDFREVREKIGLLFQDSDDQLFCPTVAEDVAFGPLNLGKSQDEALAITREVLERLGLEGFEDRLTYKLSGGEKRLISLATVLAMKPEVLILDEPSTGLDEDTVERLTEILRSSDLTYLIASHNSDFLSKTTDIVYRLGRGKLTRLVS
;
A
#
# COMPACT_ATOMS: atom_id res chain seq x y z
N MET A 1 14.56 0.24 -25.85
CA MET A 1 13.86 -0.71 -24.96
C MET A 1 14.21 -0.28 -23.57
N ASP A 2 13.26 0.31 -22.88
CA ASP A 2 13.46 0.79 -21.52
C ASP A 2 13.67 -0.45 -20.63
N ASN A 3 14.88 -0.62 -20.14
CA ASN A 3 15.30 -1.79 -19.35
C ASN A 3 15.02 -1.49 -17.87
N SER A 4 13.80 -0.97 -17.58
CA SER A 4 13.38 -0.69 -16.22
C SER A 4 13.31 -2.00 -15.43
N GLU A 5 14.00 -2.04 -14.28
CA GLU A 5 14.05 -3.19 -13.39
C GLU A 5 12.64 -3.58 -12.91
N VAL A 6 12.21 -4.81 -13.21
CA VAL A 6 10.94 -5.35 -12.68
C VAL A 6 11.12 -5.65 -11.21
N ILE A 7 10.36 -4.98 -10.35
CA ILE A 7 10.45 -5.11 -8.89
C ILE A 7 9.34 -5.94 -8.27
N ILE A 8 8.18 -6.04 -8.94
CA ILE A 8 7.08 -6.92 -8.54
C ILE A 8 6.62 -7.72 -9.77
N ARG A 9 6.46 -9.03 -9.60
CA ARG A 9 5.90 -9.89 -10.64
C ARG A 9 5.01 -10.96 -10.05
N PHE A 10 3.79 -11.06 -10.58
CA PHE A 10 2.88 -12.17 -10.35
C PHE A 10 2.86 -13.07 -11.58
N LYS A 11 3.01 -14.37 -11.38
CA LYS A 11 3.04 -15.39 -12.44
C LYS A 11 1.95 -16.42 -12.20
N GLY A 12 0.88 -16.37 -12.97
CA GLY A 12 -0.23 -17.30 -12.85
C GLY A 12 -0.87 -17.35 -11.46
N LEU A 13 -0.90 -16.20 -10.76
CA LEU A 13 -1.29 -16.13 -9.36
C LEU A 13 -2.76 -16.43 -9.17
N SER A 14 -3.06 -17.46 -8.37
CA SER A 14 -4.43 -17.85 -8.02
C SER A 14 -4.61 -17.93 -6.52
N PHE A 15 -5.81 -17.56 -6.06
CA PHE A 15 -6.15 -17.62 -4.64
C PHE A 15 -7.63 -17.89 -4.42
N THR A 16 -7.92 -18.80 -3.48
CA THR A 16 -9.27 -19.12 -3.02
C THR A 16 -9.30 -19.11 -1.51
N TYR A 17 -10.28 -18.42 -0.90
CA TYR A 17 -10.54 -18.56 0.54
C TYR A 17 -11.12 -19.94 0.82
N HIS A 18 -10.62 -20.60 1.88
CA HIS A 18 -11.16 -21.87 2.35
C HIS A 18 -12.35 -21.61 3.29
N ASP A 19 -13.40 -20.98 2.79
CA ASP A 19 -14.69 -20.95 3.47
C ASP A 19 -15.62 -22.04 2.91
N ASN A 20 -16.51 -22.55 3.75
CA ASN A 20 -17.40 -23.65 3.39
C ASN A 20 -18.47 -23.27 2.36
N GLN A 21 -18.44 -22.08 1.75
CA GLN A 21 -19.52 -21.54 0.95
C GLN A 21 -19.16 -21.21 -0.50
N SER A 22 -17.91 -20.95 -0.85
CA SER A 22 -17.52 -20.68 -2.23
C SER A 22 -16.23 -21.38 -2.65
N HIS A 23 -16.31 -22.20 -3.69
CA HIS A 23 -15.12 -22.81 -4.34
C HIS A 23 -14.59 -21.95 -5.50
N ARG A 24 -15.07 -20.71 -5.64
CA ARG A 24 -14.62 -19.85 -6.74
C ARG A 24 -13.36 -19.12 -6.35
N PRO A 25 -12.34 -19.12 -7.23
CA PRO A 25 -11.13 -18.35 -6.97
C PRO A 25 -11.46 -16.85 -6.94
N VAL A 26 -10.85 -16.15 -5.95
CA VAL A 26 -10.88 -14.70 -5.87
C VAL A 26 -9.89 -14.09 -6.88
N LEU A 27 -8.75 -14.77 -7.06
CA LEU A 27 -7.77 -14.49 -8.12
C LEU A 27 -7.55 -15.77 -8.93
N ASP A 28 -7.53 -15.67 -10.26
CA ASP A 28 -7.49 -16.79 -11.18
C ASP A 28 -6.48 -16.52 -12.31
N ASP A 29 -5.34 -17.19 -12.27
CA ASP A 29 -4.25 -17.09 -13.25
C ASP A 29 -3.83 -15.63 -13.54
N LEU A 30 -3.68 -14.83 -12.48
CA LEU A 30 -3.34 -13.42 -12.58
C LEU A 30 -1.87 -13.23 -12.92
N ASN A 31 -1.60 -12.42 -13.94
CA ASN A 31 -0.27 -12.05 -14.37
C ASN A 31 -0.13 -10.53 -14.37
N LEU A 32 0.91 -10.01 -13.69
CA LEU A 32 1.21 -8.59 -13.62
C LEU A 32 2.71 -8.41 -13.41
N GLN A 33 3.27 -7.37 -14.02
CA GLN A 33 4.63 -6.90 -13.76
C GLN A 33 4.58 -5.42 -13.46
N ILE A 34 5.36 -4.99 -12.46
CA ILE A 34 5.54 -3.60 -12.08
C ILE A 34 7.03 -3.33 -12.04
N SER A 35 7.47 -2.36 -12.82
CA SER A 35 8.85 -1.93 -12.88
C SER A 35 9.11 -0.79 -11.90
N ARG A 36 10.38 -0.55 -11.58
CA ARG A 36 10.81 0.58 -10.73
C ARG A 36 10.34 1.91 -11.35
N GLY A 37 9.70 2.75 -10.53
CA GLY A 37 9.15 4.04 -10.94
C GLY A 37 7.76 3.97 -11.59
N GLU A 38 7.21 2.78 -11.88
CA GLU A 38 5.85 2.68 -12.40
C GLU A 38 4.80 3.02 -11.33
N ARG A 39 3.76 3.71 -11.77
CA ARG A 39 2.63 4.18 -10.96
C ARG A 39 1.36 3.51 -11.44
N VAL A 40 0.96 2.47 -10.74
CA VAL A 40 -0.12 1.58 -11.18
C VAL A 40 -1.39 1.80 -10.38
N GLY A 41 -2.50 2.02 -11.06
CA GLY A 41 -3.85 2.05 -10.52
C GLY A 41 -4.55 0.70 -10.66
N LEU A 42 -5.33 0.32 -9.66
CA LEU A 42 -6.14 -0.88 -9.66
C LEU A 42 -7.59 -0.51 -9.34
N ILE A 43 -8.48 -0.66 -10.32
CA ILE A 43 -9.92 -0.49 -10.11
C ILE A 43 -10.62 -1.84 -10.09
N GLY A 44 -11.78 -1.89 -9.48
CA GLY A 44 -12.63 -3.09 -9.42
C GLY A 44 -13.70 -2.96 -8.36
N ASP A 45 -14.76 -3.72 -8.50
CA ASP A 45 -15.87 -3.73 -7.55
C ASP A 45 -15.42 -4.15 -6.14
N ASN A 46 -16.23 -3.84 -5.13
CA ASN A 46 -16.01 -4.36 -3.79
C ASN A 46 -16.04 -5.89 -3.83
N GLY A 47 -15.06 -6.52 -3.16
CA GLY A 47 -14.90 -7.97 -3.19
C GLY A 47 -14.25 -8.53 -4.48
N SER A 48 -13.76 -7.69 -5.40
CA SER A 48 -13.07 -8.16 -6.61
C SER A 48 -11.70 -8.80 -6.34
N GLY A 49 -11.13 -8.65 -5.14
CA GLY A 49 -9.86 -9.24 -4.75
C GLY A 49 -8.67 -8.26 -4.67
N LYS A 50 -8.89 -6.93 -4.72
CA LYS A 50 -7.81 -5.93 -4.64
C LYS A 50 -7.00 -6.06 -3.34
N THR A 51 -7.66 -6.00 -2.20
CA THR A 51 -7.04 -6.20 -0.88
C THR A 51 -6.40 -7.58 -0.75
N THR A 52 -7.03 -8.61 -1.29
CA THR A 52 -6.48 -9.98 -1.33
C THR A 52 -5.14 -10.02 -2.09
N LEU A 53 -5.06 -9.34 -3.24
CA LEU A 53 -3.82 -9.22 -4.02
C LEU A 53 -2.72 -8.54 -3.20
N PHE A 54 -3.05 -7.47 -2.47
CA PHE A 54 -2.11 -6.77 -1.60
C PHE A 54 -1.64 -7.64 -0.44
N HIS A 55 -2.54 -8.38 0.19
CA HIS A 55 -2.18 -9.30 1.27
C HIS A 55 -1.28 -10.45 0.79
N LEU A 56 -1.50 -10.96 -0.42
CA LEU A 56 -0.62 -11.96 -1.03
C LEU A 56 0.77 -11.38 -1.30
N LEU A 57 0.86 -10.16 -1.83
CA LEU A 57 2.13 -9.47 -2.08
C LEU A 57 2.93 -9.26 -0.79
N MET A 58 2.26 -8.94 0.31
CA MET A 58 2.88 -8.75 1.62
C MET A 58 3.14 -10.06 2.39
N GLY A 59 2.74 -11.21 1.82
CA GLY A 59 2.88 -12.53 2.48
C GLY A 59 1.96 -12.74 3.68
N LEU A 60 0.89 -11.94 3.80
CA LEU A 60 -0.16 -12.10 4.81
C LEU A 60 -1.11 -13.24 4.44
N LEU A 61 -1.20 -13.57 3.15
CA LEU A 61 -1.89 -14.72 2.60
C LEU A 61 -0.93 -15.53 1.73
N ARG A 62 -1.23 -16.81 1.52
CA ARG A 62 -0.46 -17.69 0.64
C ARG A 62 -1.26 -18.01 -0.62
N PRO A 63 -0.67 -17.91 -1.82
CA PRO A 63 -1.37 -18.26 -3.04
C PRO A 63 -1.71 -19.76 -3.07
N THR A 64 -2.82 -20.10 -3.73
CA THR A 64 -3.20 -21.49 -3.98
C THR A 64 -2.47 -22.06 -5.19
N ALA A 65 -2.06 -21.19 -6.13
CA ALA A 65 -1.21 -21.55 -7.28
C ALA A 65 -0.47 -20.30 -7.79
N GLY A 66 0.56 -20.51 -8.61
CA GLY A 66 1.39 -19.48 -9.19
C GLY A 66 2.51 -19.03 -8.26
N ALA A 67 3.19 -17.94 -8.63
CA ALA A 67 4.35 -17.44 -7.92
C ALA A 67 4.32 -15.91 -7.77
N ILE A 68 4.97 -15.42 -6.71
CA ILE A 68 5.19 -14.00 -6.41
C ILE A 68 6.69 -13.77 -6.40
N GLU A 69 7.18 -12.89 -7.29
CA GLU A 69 8.55 -12.40 -7.27
C GLU A 69 8.56 -10.95 -6.82
N VAL A 70 9.43 -10.62 -5.89
CA VAL A 70 9.64 -9.25 -5.41
C VAL A 70 11.13 -9.01 -5.29
N PHE A 71 11.60 -7.89 -5.88
CA PHE A 71 13.02 -7.52 -5.96
C PHE A 71 13.88 -8.63 -6.58
N GLY A 72 13.38 -9.28 -7.65
CA GLY A 72 14.07 -10.31 -8.40
C GLY A 72 14.09 -11.70 -7.76
N GLU A 73 13.49 -11.88 -6.58
CA GLU A 73 13.45 -13.14 -5.86
C GLU A 73 12.03 -13.68 -5.69
N GLU A 74 11.85 -14.98 -5.87
CA GLU A 74 10.59 -15.65 -5.59
C GLU A 74 10.35 -15.76 -4.07
N ARG A 75 9.15 -15.37 -3.62
CA ARG A 75 8.78 -15.31 -2.20
C ARG A 75 7.76 -16.42 -1.90
N GLN A 76 8.12 -17.36 -1.03
CA GLN A 76 7.29 -18.52 -0.69
C GLN A 76 7.08 -18.69 0.80
N LYS A 77 8.11 -18.45 1.61
CA LYS A 77 8.11 -18.68 3.06
C LYS A 77 7.99 -17.37 3.81
N GLU A 78 7.50 -17.42 5.03
CA GLU A 78 7.37 -16.24 5.90
C GLU A 78 8.66 -15.41 5.99
N LYS A 79 9.81 -16.08 6.11
CA LYS A 79 11.10 -15.38 6.18
C LYS A 79 11.44 -14.59 4.92
N ASP A 80 10.93 -15.00 3.75
CA ASP A 80 11.22 -14.36 2.48
C ASP A 80 10.45 -13.01 2.36
N PHE A 81 9.33 -12.88 3.10
CA PHE A 81 8.53 -11.67 3.14
C PHE A 81 8.99 -10.63 4.17
N ARG A 82 9.96 -10.97 5.02
CA ARG A 82 10.50 -10.00 5.97
C ARG A 82 11.13 -8.82 5.25
N GLU A 83 12.01 -9.07 4.29
CA GLU A 83 12.62 -8.05 3.44
C GLU A 83 11.57 -7.27 2.64
N VAL A 84 10.54 -7.96 2.13
CA VAL A 84 9.43 -7.32 1.40
C VAL A 84 8.74 -6.29 2.30
N ARG A 85 8.41 -6.63 3.55
CA ARG A 85 7.75 -5.73 4.51
C ARG A 85 8.66 -4.60 5.03
N GLU A 86 9.97 -4.75 4.94
CA GLU A 86 10.92 -3.67 5.25
C GLU A 86 10.99 -2.62 4.13
N LYS A 87 10.79 -3.02 2.87
CA LYS A 87 10.96 -2.18 1.68
C LYS A 87 9.65 -1.75 1.02
N ILE A 88 8.56 -2.45 1.27
CA ILE A 88 7.23 -2.13 0.75
C ILE A 88 6.35 -1.66 1.89
N GLY A 89 5.86 -0.44 1.77
CA GLY A 89 4.88 0.11 2.71
C GLY A 89 3.46 -0.20 2.25
N LEU A 90 2.64 -0.76 3.15
CA LEU A 90 1.22 -1.02 2.92
C LEU A 90 0.36 -0.08 3.76
N LEU A 91 -0.50 0.71 3.09
CA LEU A 91 -1.59 1.42 3.73
C LEU A 91 -2.85 0.55 3.68
N PHE A 92 -3.33 0.12 4.84
CA PHE A 92 -4.54 -0.68 4.97
C PHE A 92 -5.79 0.14 4.63
N GLN A 93 -6.86 -0.54 4.21
CA GLN A 93 -8.14 0.11 3.92
C GLN A 93 -8.77 0.75 5.16
N ASP A 94 -8.71 0.06 6.31
CA ASP A 94 -9.16 0.57 7.60
C ASP A 94 -7.97 1.09 8.41
N SER A 95 -8.02 2.35 8.84
CA SER A 95 -6.97 2.95 9.66
C SER A 95 -6.92 2.38 11.07
N ASP A 96 -8.02 1.85 11.59
CA ASP A 96 -8.07 1.22 12.92
C ASP A 96 -7.36 -0.14 12.93
N ASP A 97 -7.16 -0.78 11.77
CA ASP A 97 -6.33 -1.98 11.64
C ASP A 97 -4.81 -1.65 11.63
N GLN A 98 -4.45 -0.38 11.46
CA GLN A 98 -3.07 0.06 11.33
C GLN A 98 -2.56 0.87 12.52
N LEU A 99 -3.42 1.68 13.15
CA LEU A 99 -3.07 2.52 14.31
C LEU A 99 -3.38 1.78 15.61
N PHE A 100 -2.35 1.51 16.41
CA PHE A 100 -2.49 0.71 17.62
C PHE A 100 -1.77 1.30 18.84
N CYS A 101 -0.94 2.34 18.64
CA CYS A 101 -0.28 3.04 19.74
C CYS A 101 -1.19 4.14 20.33
N PRO A 102 -0.96 4.53 21.60
CA PRO A 102 -1.75 5.59 22.24
C PRO A 102 -1.63 6.95 21.55
N THR A 103 -0.43 7.34 21.12
CA THR A 103 -0.16 8.64 20.51
C THR A 103 0.29 8.53 19.05
N VAL A 104 0.11 9.62 18.32
CA VAL A 104 0.56 9.73 16.92
C VAL A 104 2.07 9.53 16.82
N ALA A 105 2.85 10.15 17.73
CA ALA A 105 4.30 10.00 17.70
C ALA A 105 4.75 8.55 17.88
N GLU A 106 4.10 7.82 18.78
CA GLU A 106 4.41 6.41 19.01
C GLU A 106 4.08 5.53 17.78
N ASP A 107 2.92 5.75 17.15
CA ASP A 107 2.55 4.99 15.94
C ASP A 107 3.50 5.29 14.76
N VAL A 108 3.81 6.56 14.50
CA VAL A 108 4.69 6.93 13.38
C VAL A 108 6.13 6.50 13.63
N ALA A 109 6.63 6.59 14.87
CA ALA A 109 7.97 6.16 15.22
C ALA A 109 8.15 4.64 15.26
N PHE A 110 7.07 3.87 15.35
CA PHE A 110 7.12 2.41 15.51
C PHE A 110 7.89 1.71 14.38
N GLY A 111 7.60 2.06 13.13
CA GLY A 111 8.29 1.51 11.97
C GLY A 111 9.81 1.79 11.98
N PRO A 112 10.24 3.05 12.04
CA PRO A 112 11.66 3.43 12.16
C PRO A 112 12.40 2.73 13.30
N LEU A 113 11.80 2.64 14.49
CA LEU A 113 12.39 1.94 15.64
C LEU A 113 12.61 0.45 15.35
N ASN A 114 11.65 -0.23 14.72
CA ASN A 114 11.78 -1.63 14.33
C ASN A 114 12.81 -1.85 13.22
N LEU A 115 13.06 -0.83 12.42
CA LEU A 115 14.14 -0.82 11.42
C LEU A 115 15.51 -0.44 12.02
N GLY A 116 15.62 -0.34 13.36
CA GLY A 116 16.88 -0.14 14.08
C GLY A 116 17.32 1.32 14.22
N LYS A 117 16.43 2.29 13.96
CA LYS A 117 16.71 3.71 14.26
C LYS A 117 16.72 3.95 15.76
N SER A 118 17.56 4.89 16.19
CA SER A 118 17.51 5.38 17.56
C SER A 118 16.21 6.14 17.84
N GLN A 119 15.87 6.33 19.11
CA GLN A 119 14.69 7.09 19.51
C GLN A 119 14.70 8.52 18.95
N ASP A 120 15.85 9.20 19.02
CA ASP A 120 16.01 10.56 18.51
C ASP A 120 15.82 10.62 16.99
N GLU A 121 16.41 9.65 16.24
CA GLU A 121 16.22 9.56 14.80
C GLU A 121 14.75 9.28 14.43
N ALA A 122 14.09 8.37 15.14
CA ALA A 122 12.70 8.02 14.88
C ALA A 122 11.78 9.24 15.15
N LEU A 123 12.00 10.00 16.22
CA LEU A 123 11.24 11.21 16.49
C LEU A 123 11.52 12.32 15.46
N ALA A 124 12.75 12.45 14.97
CA ALA A 124 13.07 13.39 13.90
C ALA A 124 12.34 13.02 12.60
N ILE A 125 12.33 11.72 12.21
CA ILE A 125 11.59 11.21 11.06
C ILE A 125 10.09 11.47 11.24
N THR A 126 9.54 11.22 12.43
CA THR A 126 8.13 11.46 12.73
C THR A 126 7.75 12.92 12.45
N ARG A 127 8.51 13.89 12.95
CA ARG A 127 8.24 15.31 12.72
C ARG A 127 8.32 15.68 11.23
N GLU A 128 9.36 15.21 10.53
CA GLU A 128 9.54 15.43 9.09
C GLU A 128 8.32 14.94 8.29
N VAL A 129 7.83 13.73 8.60
CA VAL A 129 6.71 13.14 7.87
C VAL A 129 5.39 13.84 8.22
N LEU A 130 5.16 14.16 9.49
CA LEU A 130 3.96 14.90 9.90
C LEU A 130 3.91 16.30 9.26
N GLU A 131 5.04 17.02 9.21
CA GLU A 131 5.14 18.31 8.51
C GLU A 131 4.79 18.17 7.02
N ARG A 132 5.36 17.16 6.31
CA ARG A 132 5.02 16.91 4.91
C ARG A 132 3.53 16.65 4.68
N LEU A 133 2.85 16.06 5.63
CA LEU A 133 1.42 15.78 5.57
C LEU A 133 0.56 16.92 6.13
N GLY A 134 1.16 18.05 6.59
CA GLY A 134 0.48 19.20 7.19
C GLY A 134 -0.21 18.84 8.50
N LEU A 135 0.44 18.01 9.30
CA LEU A 135 -0.01 17.51 10.59
C LEU A 135 0.95 17.95 11.72
N GLU A 136 1.57 19.11 11.57
CA GLU A 136 2.45 19.68 12.60
C GLU A 136 1.71 19.84 13.93
N GLY A 137 2.33 19.43 15.01
CA GLY A 137 1.75 19.50 16.36
C GLY A 137 0.75 18.38 16.68
N PHE A 138 0.69 17.33 15.85
CA PHE A 138 -0.14 16.16 16.13
C PHE A 138 0.56 15.11 16.99
N GLU A 139 1.85 15.24 17.28
CA GLU A 139 2.69 14.22 17.91
C GLU A 139 2.07 13.64 19.18
N ASP A 140 1.56 14.52 20.06
CA ASP A 140 1.01 14.12 21.37
C ASP A 140 -0.50 13.82 21.32
N ARG A 141 -1.14 13.90 20.14
CA ARG A 141 -2.55 13.57 20.02
C ARG A 141 -2.79 12.09 20.20
N LEU A 142 -3.91 11.79 20.86
CA LEU A 142 -4.36 10.39 21.06
C LEU A 142 -5.00 9.88 19.78
N THR A 143 -4.52 8.76 19.26
CA THR A 143 -4.94 8.18 17.98
C THR A 143 -6.45 7.88 17.92
N TYR A 144 -7.04 7.40 19.04
CA TYR A 144 -8.47 7.11 19.12
C TYR A 144 -9.38 8.36 19.15
N LYS A 145 -8.82 9.58 19.31
CA LYS A 145 -9.56 10.86 19.28
C LYS A 145 -9.50 11.55 17.92
N LEU A 146 -8.77 11.01 16.97
CA LEU A 146 -8.64 11.57 15.64
C LEU A 146 -9.93 11.33 14.83
N SER A 147 -10.25 12.28 13.94
CA SER A 147 -11.24 12.08 12.90
C SER A 147 -10.80 10.99 11.92
N GLY A 148 -11.74 10.45 11.13
CA GLY A 148 -11.41 9.42 10.13
C GLY A 148 -10.36 9.89 9.11
N GLY A 149 -10.45 11.14 8.65
CA GLY A 149 -9.47 11.74 7.75
C GLY A 149 -8.09 11.91 8.41
N GLU A 150 -8.04 12.40 9.65
CA GLU A 150 -6.79 12.49 10.41
C GLU A 150 -6.15 11.12 10.62
N LYS A 151 -6.93 10.10 11.02
CA LYS A 151 -6.45 8.72 11.13
C LYS A 151 -5.85 8.22 9.83
N ARG A 152 -6.50 8.52 8.69
CA ARG A 152 -6.04 8.12 7.37
C ARG A 152 -4.67 8.71 7.04
N LEU A 153 -4.49 10.01 7.30
CA LEU A 153 -3.21 10.68 7.10
C LEU A 153 -2.13 10.19 8.06
N ILE A 154 -2.46 9.92 9.33
CA ILE A 154 -1.50 9.33 10.28
C ILE A 154 -1.12 7.91 9.86
N SER A 155 -2.06 7.07 9.40
CA SER A 155 -1.75 5.76 8.84
C SER A 155 -0.78 5.86 7.65
N LEU A 156 -0.96 6.86 6.77
CA LEU A 156 -0.01 7.12 5.70
C LEU A 156 1.35 7.58 6.25
N ALA A 157 1.36 8.41 7.32
CA ALA A 157 2.59 8.83 7.97
C ALA A 157 3.41 7.64 8.50
N THR A 158 2.75 6.64 9.13
CA THR A 158 3.44 5.42 9.63
C THR A 158 4.16 4.67 8.52
N VAL A 159 3.55 4.63 7.33
CA VAL A 159 4.14 3.96 6.15
C VAL A 159 5.30 4.77 5.58
N LEU A 160 5.12 6.07 5.38
CA LEU A 160 6.15 6.95 4.81
C LEU A 160 7.38 7.09 5.71
N ALA A 161 7.20 7.03 7.03
CA ALA A 161 8.29 7.07 8.01
C ALA A 161 9.30 5.93 7.84
N MET A 162 8.88 4.79 7.30
CA MET A 162 9.76 3.66 6.98
C MET A 162 10.63 3.91 5.75
N LYS A 163 10.39 4.98 4.98
CA LYS A 163 11.08 5.31 3.71
C LYS A 163 11.08 4.14 2.73
N PRO A 164 9.90 3.58 2.39
CA PRO A 164 9.80 2.40 1.54
C PRO A 164 10.25 2.68 0.10
N GLU A 165 10.69 1.63 -0.63
CA GLU A 165 10.98 1.69 -2.07
C GLU A 165 9.69 1.60 -2.91
N VAL A 166 8.65 0.97 -2.36
CA VAL A 166 7.33 0.78 -3.00
C VAL A 166 6.22 1.11 -2.02
N LEU A 167 5.17 1.77 -2.50
CA LEU A 167 3.94 1.98 -1.74
C LEU A 167 2.80 1.14 -2.31
N ILE A 168 2.06 0.50 -1.42
CA ILE A 168 0.79 -0.15 -1.72
C ILE A 168 -0.28 0.58 -0.92
N LEU A 169 -1.25 1.15 -1.63
CA LEU A 169 -2.25 2.02 -1.03
C LEU A 169 -3.64 1.46 -1.31
N ASP A 170 -4.32 1.00 -0.27
CA ASP A 170 -5.70 0.49 -0.37
C ASP A 170 -6.68 1.61 0.00
N GLU A 171 -7.39 2.12 -1.01
CA GLU A 171 -8.38 3.21 -0.91
C GLU A 171 -7.85 4.48 -0.18
N PRO A 172 -6.67 5.04 -0.56
CA PRO A 172 -5.99 6.08 0.22
C PRO A 172 -6.76 7.39 0.34
N SER A 173 -7.66 7.71 -0.61
CA SER A 173 -8.45 8.94 -0.63
C SER A 173 -9.81 8.82 0.05
N THR A 174 -10.19 7.64 0.53
CA THR A 174 -11.51 7.42 1.13
C THR A 174 -11.62 8.15 2.47
N GLY A 175 -12.69 8.93 2.63
CA GLY A 175 -12.97 9.69 3.86
C GLY A 175 -12.17 10.99 4.03
N LEU A 176 -11.37 11.38 3.02
CA LEU A 176 -10.66 12.66 2.98
C LEU A 176 -11.53 13.73 2.30
N ASP A 177 -11.39 14.99 2.74
CA ASP A 177 -11.90 16.15 2.02
C ASP A 177 -11.08 16.45 0.76
N GLU A 178 -11.60 17.31 -0.11
CA GLU A 178 -10.98 17.63 -1.41
C GLU A 178 -9.58 18.21 -1.25
N ASP A 179 -9.35 19.11 -0.31
CA ASP A 179 -8.05 19.75 -0.08
C ASP A 179 -7.00 18.71 0.37
N THR A 180 -7.42 17.77 1.21
CA THR A 180 -6.55 16.68 1.68
C THR A 180 -6.26 15.69 0.55
N VAL A 181 -7.24 15.37 -0.31
CA VAL A 181 -7.02 14.52 -1.50
C VAL A 181 -6.06 15.19 -2.48
N GLU A 182 -6.17 16.52 -2.69
CA GLU A 182 -5.25 17.24 -3.56
C GLU A 182 -3.82 17.23 -3.02
N ARG A 183 -3.63 17.47 -1.72
CA ARG A 183 -2.33 17.36 -1.05
C ARG A 183 -1.73 15.95 -1.17
N LEU A 184 -2.54 14.91 -0.94
CA LEU A 184 -2.10 13.53 -1.13
C LEU A 184 -1.65 13.27 -2.57
N THR A 185 -2.41 13.78 -3.54
CA THR A 185 -2.09 13.70 -4.97
C THR A 185 -0.73 14.33 -5.27
N GLU A 186 -0.47 15.52 -4.74
CA GLU A 186 0.80 16.23 -4.93
C GLU A 186 1.97 15.44 -4.32
N ILE A 187 1.81 14.90 -3.11
CA ILE A 187 2.83 14.10 -2.42
C ILE A 187 3.18 12.87 -3.25
N LEU A 188 2.19 12.15 -3.75
CA LEU A 188 2.40 10.96 -4.59
C LEU A 188 3.07 11.32 -5.93
N ARG A 189 2.62 12.38 -6.59
CA ARG A 189 3.18 12.82 -7.88
C ARG A 189 4.61 13.32 -7.79
N SER A 190 4.95 14.03 -6.71
CA SER A 190 6.29 14.58 -6.49
C SER A 190 7.30 13.54 -6.01
N SER A 191 6.85 12.33 -5.66
CA SER A 191 7.72 11.24 -5.24
C SER A 191 8.23 10.44 -6.44
N ASP A 192 9.47 9.96 -6.37
CA ASP A 192 10.03 9.00 -7.33
C ASP A 192 9.69 7.54 -6.97
N LEU A 193 8.68 7.35 -6.12
CA LEU A 193 8.31 6.02 -5.62
C LEU A 193 7.56 5.23 -6.70
N THR A 194 7.80 3.93 -6.70
CA THR A 194 6.91 2.97 -7.34
C THR A 194 5.69 2.78 -6.46
N TYR A 195 4.48 2.76 -7.03
CA TYR A 195 3.31 2.45 -6.22
C TYR A 195 2.20 1.73 -6.97
N LEU A 196 1.42 0.99 -6.19
CA LEU A 196 0.20 0.32 -6.61
C LEU A 196 -0.95 0.83 -5.75
N ILE A 197 -1.91 1.51 -6.36
CA ILE A 197 -3.06 2.13 -5.68
C ILE A 197 -4.34 1.39 -6.08
N ALA A 198 -5.06 0.82 -5.11
CA ALA A 198 -6.44 0.44 -5.30
C ALA A 198 -7.36 1.61 -4.94
N SER A 199 -8.22 2.03 -5.86
CA SER A 199 -9.22 3.05 -5.58
C SER A 199 -10.43 2.92 -6.52
N HIS A 200 -11.58 3.34 -6.03
CA HIS A 200 -12.78 3.54 -6.84
C HIS A 200 -12.92 4.99 -7.33
N ASN A 201 -12.06 5.90 -6.87
CA ASN A 201 -12.01 7.29 -7.31
C ASN A 201 -11.19 7.40 -8.60
N SER A 202 -11.88 7.44 -9.75
CA SER A 202 -11.23 7.51 -11.06
C SER A 202 -10.47 8.82 -11.30
N ASP A 203 -10.94 9.94 -10.74
CA ASP A 203 -10.26 11.24 -10.85
C ASP A 203 -8.92 11.21 -10.10
N PHE A 204 -8.91 10.68 -8.88
CA PHE A 204 -7.67 10.48 -8.11
C PHE A 204 -6.67 9.59 -8.84
N LEU A 205 -7.11 8.44 -9.38
CA LEU A 205 -6.23 7.54 -10.13
C LEU A 205 -5.69 8.21 -11.39
N SER A 206 -6.53 8.95 -12.14
CA SER A 206 -6.09 9.63 -13.35
C SER A 206 -4.99 10.67 -13.10
N LYS A 207 -4.99 11.28 -11.91
CA LYS A 207 -4.00 12.25 -11.49
C LYS A 207 -2.72 11.62 -10.92
N THR A 208 -2.81 10.41 -10.39
CA THR A 208 -1.71 9.79 -9.64
C THR A 208 -1.06 8.60 -10.35
N THR A 209 -1.68 7.99 -11.35
CA THR A 209 -1.16 6.76 -11.96
C THR A 209 -0.94 6.89 -13.46
N ASP A 210 0.05 6.15 -13.98
CA ASP A 210 0.39 6.12 -15.41
C ASP A 210 -0.34 4.98 -16.14
N ILE A 211 -0.65 3.91 -15.40
CA ILE A 211 -1.29 2.71 -15.94
C ILE A 211 -2.41 2.28 -14.98
N VAL A 212 -3.57 1.97 -15.54
CA VAL A 212 -4.70 1.47 -14.74
C VAL A 212 -5.10 0.08 -15.20
N TYR A 213 -5.27 -0.82 -14.24
CA TYR A 213 -5.82 -2.15 -14.47
C TYR A 213 -7.19 -2.27 -13.81
N ARG A 214 -8.08 -3.04 -14.42
CA ARG A 214 -9.33 -3.48 -13.82
C ARG A 214 -9.18 -4.91 -13.31
N LEU A 215 -9.44 -5.12 -12.02
CA LEU A 215 -9.59 -6.44 -11.44
C LEU A 215 -11.06 -6.84 -11.41
N GLY A 216 -11.40 -7.88 -12.14
CA GLY A 216 -12.75 -8.41 -12.19
C GLY A 216 -12.77 -9.91 -12.46
N ARG A 217 -13.61 -10.63 -11.74
CA ARG A 217 -13.72 -12.10 -11.85
C ARG A 217 -12.38 -12.83 -11.74
N GLY A 218 -11.52 -12.35 -10.84
CA GLY A 218 -10.20 -12.91 -10.57
C GLY A 218 -9.11 -12.57 -11.60
N LYS A 219 -9.40 -11.78 -12.64
CA LYS A 219 -8.47 -11.46 -13.73
C LYS A 219 -8.20 -9.96 -13.84
N LEU A 220 -6.99 -9.63 -14.28
CA LEU A 220 -6.61 -8.25 -14.59
C LEU A 220 -6.80 -7.95 -16.09
N THR A 221 -7.34 -6.77 -16.36
CA THR A 221 -7.42 -6.22 -17.71
C THR A 221 -6.84 -4.81 -17.68
N ARG A 222 -5.81 -4.55 -18.50
CA ARG A 222 -5.26 -3.20 -18.65
C ARG A 222 -6.30 -2.31 -19.31
N LEU A 223 -6.56 -1.15 -18.71
CA LEU A 223 -7.37 -0.12 -19.35
C LEU A 223 -6.45 0.74 -20.20
N VAL A 224 -6.86 0.93 -21.45
CA VAL A 224 -6.18 1.85 -22.36
C VAL A 224 -6.65 3.26 -21.99
N SER A 225 -5.73 4.12 -21.57
CA SER A 225 -5.98 5.56 -21.38
C SER A 225 -6.13 6.26 -22.72
#